data_6dd4ff10c4fdc5a669d878c7d54808ef
#
_entry.id   6dd4ff10c4fdc5a669d878c7d54808ef
#
_cell.length_a   1.000
_cell.length_b   1.000
_cell.length_c   1.000
_cell.angle_alpha   90.00
_cell.angle_beta   90.00
_cell.angle_gamma   90.00
#
_symmetry.space_group_name_H-M   'P 1'
#
loop_
_entity.id
_entity.type
_entity.pdbx_description
1 polymer ?
#
loop_
_entity_poly.entity_id
_entity_poly.type
_entity_poly.pdbx_seq_one_letter_code
_entity_poly.pdbx_strand_id
1 'polypeptide(L)'
;MTDSTQGQSLGTTPESPPTATAAESPAASAESAAASPDDRPQVWLSVRPEEVDGLPAAFRYVFWDGSTPDFPADPAEAVFYVVPYMQGPTAGALPLPYMRKVQVVQTLSAGVDSILPHLGQLPPGVRLCNARGVHEASTAELALTLILSSLRGVPRFVRGQDNEKWYAGFYPALADRTVLIIGYGAIGAAVEDRLAAFECEVVRVARTARTAPRGPVHALDELPGLLPAADVVVLTTPLTDQSRGLVNAPFLAAMKDGALLVNVARGPVVDTKALLAEAESGRLIAALDVTDPEPLPSGHPLWHAPGVLVSPHVGGSTSAFRPRAERLIRDQLIRFAAGEPLDNVVATS
;
A
#
# COMPACT_ATOMS: atom_id res chain seq x y z
N MET A 1 -29.96 20.95 -67.45
CA MET A 1 -30.11 22.24 -68.11
C MET A 1 -28.84 22.97 -67.86
N THR A 2 -27.96 22.86 -68.81
CA THR A 2 -27.45 23.88 -69.73
C THR A 2 -26.51 24.86 -69.05
N ASP A 3 -25.33 25.13 -69.41
CA ASP A 3 -24.52 24.97 -70.67
C ASP A 3 -23.44 26.03 -70.59
N SER A 4 -22.26 25.63 -70.91
CA SER A 4 -21.25 26.30 -71.80
C SER A 4 -21.01 27.82 -71.60
N THR A 5 -19.84 28.40 -71.73
CA THR A 5 -18.83 28.32 -72.80
C THR A 5 -17.61 29.17 -72.45
N GLN A 6 -16.42 28.71 -72.67
CA GLN A 6 -15.34 29.09 -73.53
C GLN A 6 -14.99 30.60 -73.71
N GLY A 7 -13.68 30.88 -73.64
CA GLY A 7 -13.07 32.06 -74.20
C GLY A 7 -11.52 32.06 -74.06
N GLN A 8 -10.84 31.65 -75.14
CA GLN A 8 -9.38 31.70 -75.38
C GLN A 8 -8.88 33.10 -75.62
N SER A 9 -7.60 33.41 -75.37
CA SER A 9 -6.54 33.78 -76.32
C SER A 9 -5.30 34.31 -75.58
N LEU A 10 -4.22 33.66 -75.81
CA LEU A 10 -3.01 34.01 -76.58
C LEU A 10 -2.23 35.24 -76.10
N GLY A 11 -0.98 35.01 -75.64
CA GLY A 11 0.19 35.49 -76.32
C GLY A 11 1.15 36.37 -75.52
N THR A 12 2.30 35.88 -75.43
CA THR A 12 3.67 36.37 -75.67
C THR A 12 4.61 36.33 -74.46
N THR A 13 5.59 35.48 -74.63
CA THR A 13 6.92 35.56 -73.97
C THR A 13 7.70 36.80 -74.47
N PRO A 14 8.63 37.38 -73.67
CA PRO A 14 10.01 36.87 -73.72
C PRO A 14 10.89 37.01 -72.47
N GLU A 15 11.93 36.19 -72.50
CA GLU A 15 13.32 36.37 -72.01
C GLU A 15 13.64 36.54 -70.53
N SER A 16 14.40 35.54 -70.04
CA SER A 16 15.25 35.57 -68.82
C SER A 16 16.53 36.38 -69.05
N PRO A 17 17.15 36.91 -68.03
CA PRO A 17 18.46 36.48 -67.55
C PRO A 17 18.63 36.61 -65.96
N PRO A 18 19.78 36.38 -65.36
CA PRO A 18 20.36 35.10 -65.05
C PRO A 18 20.47 34.84 -63.53
N THR A 19 20.73 33.60 -63.17
CA THR A 19 21.20 33.01 -61.95
C THR A 19 21.93 33.89 -60.94
N ALA A 20 21.41 33.91 -59.66
CA ALA A 20 22.20 34.24 -58.52
C ALA A 20 22.12 33.03 -57.55
N THR A 21 23.26 32.40 -57.35
CA THR A 21 23.54 31.34 -56.44
C THR A 21 23.25 31.78 -55.02
N ALA A 22 22.21 31.21 -54.38
CA ALA A 22 21.99 31.32 -52.94
C ALA A 22 22.62 30.13 -52.26
N ALA A 23 23.52 30.43 -51.33
CA ALA A 23 24.22 29.47 -50.49
C ALA A 23 23.25 28.67 -49.63
N GLU A 24 23.29 27.35 -49.73
CA GLU A 24 22.67 26.43 -48.81
C GLU A 24 23.34 26.55 -47.46
N SER A 25 22.60 27.00 -46.44
CA SER A 25 22.92 26.77 -45.04
C SER A 25 22.59 25.32 -44.70
N PRO A 26 23.51 24.56 -44.12
CA PRO A 26 23.18 23.23 -43.62
C PRO A 26 22.29 23.38 -42.39
N ALA A 27 21.02 23.04 -42.51
CA ALA A 27 20.17 22.75 -41.37
C ALA A 27 20.79 21.53 -40.64
N ALA A 28 21.43 21.82 -39.52
CA ALA A 28 21.85 20.77 -38.57
C ALA A 28 20.62 20.07 -38.04
N SER A 29 20.28 18.94 -38.63
CA SER A 29 19.40 17.95 -38.01
C SER A 29 20.10 17.49 -36.75
N ALA A 30 19.63 17.97 -35.58
CA ALA A 30 19.91 17.38 -34.30
C ALA A 30 19.16 16.05 -34.25
N GLU A 31 19.74 15.02 -34.85
CA GLU A 31 19.43 13.63 -34.49
C GLU A 31 19.79 13.48 -33.00
N SER A 32 18.79 13.48 -32.16
CA SER A 32 18.92 12.97 -30.80
C SER A 32 19.45 11.53 -30.91
N ALA A 33 20.76 11.37 -30.69
CA ALA A 33 21.38 10.07 -30.63
C ALA A 33 20.63 9.27 -29.54
N ALA A 34 19.81 8.31 -29.96
CA ALA A 34 19.21 7.35 -29.07
C ALA A 34 20.37 6.63 -28.35
N ALA A 35 20.48 6.82 -27.03
CA ALA A 35 21.50 6.17 -26.23
C ALA A 35 21.46 4.65 -26.51
N SER A 36 22.63 4.03 -26.54
CA SER A 36 22.73 2.56 -26.65
C SER A 36 21.82 1.90 -25.61
N PRO A 37 21.19 0.75 -25.87
CA PRO A 37 20.35 0.03 -24.89
C PRO A 37 21.03 -0.19 -23.54
N ASP A 38 22.35 -0.20 -23.48
CA ASP A 38 23.14 -0.38 -22.26
C ASP A 38 23.40 0.94 -21.50
N ASP A 39 23.24 2.11 -22.13
CA ASP A 39 23.48 3.42 -21.51
C ASP A 39 22.24 3.99 -20.80
N ARG A 40 21.08 3.35 -20.94
CA ARG A 40 19.86 3.81 -20.29
C ARG A 40 19.94 3.66 -18.75
N PRO A 41 19.35 4.62 -17.97
CA PRO A 41 19.30 4.54 -16.53
C PRO A 41 18.68 3.20 -16.06
N GLN A 42 19.31 2.57 -15.06
CA GLN A 42 18.92 1.27 -14.58
C GLN A 42 17.78 1.36 -13.55
N VAL A 43 16.72 0.59 -13.75
CA VAL A 43 15.57 0.45 -12.84
C VAL A 43 15.50 -0.99 -12.35
N TRP A 44 15.48 -1.17 -11.03
CA TRP A 44 15.30 -2.47 -10.41
C TRP A 44 13.85 -2.72 -10.09
N LEU A 45 13.30 -3.83 -10.60
CA LEU A 45 11.91 -4.24 -10.37
C LEU A 45 11.88 -5.58 -9.62
N SER A 46 10.97 -5.68 -8.67
CA SER A 46 10.67 -6.93 -7.96
C SER A 46 9.58 -7.78 -8.64
N VAL A 47 9.11 -7.33 -9.79
CA VAL A 47 8.22 -8.06 -10.72
C VAL A 47 8.92 -8.16 -12.07
N ARG A 48 8.58 -9.17 -12.85
CA ARG A 48 9.19 -9.33 -14.18
C ARG A 48 8.77 -8.20 -15.11
N PRO A 49 9.72 -7.51 -15.79
CA PRO A 49 9.37 -6.38 -16.65
C PRO A 49 8.36 -6.71 -17.74
N GLU A 50 8.42 -7.93 -18.30
CA GLU A 50 7.50 -8.43 -19.34
C GLU A 50 6.06 -8.65 -18.87
N GLU A 51 5.85 -8.62 -17.55
CA GLU A 51 4.54 -8.77 -16.92
C GLU A 51 3.87 -7.42 -16.63
N VAL A 52 4.60 -6.32 -16.80
CA VAL A 52 4.09 -4.95 -16.56
C VAL A 52 3.91 -4.23 -17.88
N ASP A 53 2.67 -4.14 -18.34
CA ASP A 53 2.35 -3.43 -19.58
C ASP A 53 2.62 -1.93 -19.49
N GLY A 54 3.21 -1.39 -20.56
CA GLY A 54 3.38 0.07 -20.72
C GLY A 54 4.52 0.68 -19.91
N LEU A 55 5.56 -0.10 -19.58
CA LEU A 55 6.78 0.43 -18.98
C LEU A 55 7.50 1.39 -19.93
N PRO A 56 8.01 2.55 -19.45
CA PRO A 56 8.74 3.51 -20.27
C PRO A 56 9.99 2.93 -20.91
N ALA A 57 10.17 3.11 -22.23
CA ALA A 57 11.36 2.63 -22.95
C ALA A 57 12.65 3.38 -22.58
N ALA A 58 12.55 4.46 -21.82
CA ALA A 58 13.68 5.29 -21.37
C ALA A 58 14.62 4.58 -20.38
N PHE A 59 14.22 3.43 -19.83
CA PHE A 59 14.97 2.73 -18.80
C PHE A 59 15.43 1.35 -19.26
N ARG A 60 16.51 0.86 -18.64
CA ARG A 60 16.92 -0.54 -18.64
C ARG A 60 16.40 -1.20 -17.37
N TYR A 61 15.62 -2.25 -17.53
CA TYR A 61 15.00 -2.96 -16.42
C TYR A 61 15.82 -4.16 -15.96
N VAL A 62 15.96 -4.30 -14.66
CA VAL A 62 16.63 -5.41 -13.99
C VAL A 62 15.63 -6.06 -13.03
N PHE A 63 15.36 -7.35 -13.20
CA PHE A 63 14.51 -8.12 -12.29
C PHE A 63 15.30 -8.65 -11.12
N TRP A 64 14.82 -8.37 -9.91
CA TRP A 64 15.33 -8.95 -8.67
C TRP A 64 14.20 -8.98 -7.61
N ASP A 65 13.77 -10.18 -7.25
CA ASP A 65 12.66 -10.39 -6.32
C ASP A 65 13.08 -10.61 -4.85
N GLY A 66 14.41 -10.56 -4.58
CA GLY A 66 14.94 -10.76 -3.25
C GLY A 66 15.00 -12.22 -2.78
N SER A 67 14.70 -13.19 -3.66
CA SER A 67 14.74 -14.62 -3.33
C SER A 67 16.17 -15.15 -3.14
N THR A 68 17.16 -14.45 -3.69
CA THR A 68 18.59 -14.74 -3.54
C THR A 68 19.34 -13.51 -3.07
N PRO A 69 20.46 -13.66 -2.32
CA PRO A 69 21.30 -12.54 -1.94
C PRO A 69 22.15 -12.00 -3.11
N ASP A 70 22.23 -12.72 -4.22
CA ASP A 70 23.03 -12.35 -5.37
C ASP A 70 22.33 -11.28 -6.19
N PHE A 71 23.05 -10.24 -6.56
CA PHE A 71 22.54 -9.16 -7.36
C PHE A 71 22.70 -9.44 -8.85
N PRO A 72 21.64 -9.31 -9.67
CA PRO A 72 21.69 -9.59 -11.11
C PRO A 72 22.45 -8.52 -11.91
N ALA A 73 22.73 -7.36 -11.30
CA ALA A 73 23.48 -6.25 -11.88
C ALA A 73 24.10 -5.40 -10.75
N ASP A 74 24.94 -4.42 -11.10
CA ASP A 74 25.51 -3.50 -10.11
C ASP A 74 24.41 -2.59 -9.51
N PRO A 75 24.12 -2.69 -8.20
CA PRO A 75 23.13 -1.84 -7.54
C PRO A 75 23.52 -0.36 -7.50
N ALA A 76 24.81 -0.03 -7.64
CA ALA A 76 25.29 1.36 -7.68
C ALA A 76 24.70 2.15 -8.85
N GLU A 77 24.33 1.49 -9.94
CA GLU A 77 23.80 2.09 -11.15
C GLU A 77 22.27 2.27 -11.13
N ALA A 78 21.58 1.69 -10.14
CA ALA A 78 20.13 1.79 -10.03
C ALA A 78 19.69 3.23 -9.71
N VAL A 79 18.81 3.80 -10.52
CA VAL A 79 18.20 5.13 -10.28
C VAL A 79 16.82 5.03 -9.62
N PHE A 80 16.13 3.90 -9.81
CA PHE A 80 14.82 3.62 -9.22
C PHE A 80 14.81 2.16 -8.74
N TYR A 81 14.33 1.94 -7.52
CA TYR A 81 14.28 0.62 -6.90
C TYR A 81 12.88 0.31 -6.39
N VAL A 82 12.29 -0.77 -6.92
CA VAL A 82 11.04 -1.34 -6.41
C VAL A 82 11.37 -2.47 -5.45
N VAL A 83 11.02 -2.27 -4.19
CA VAL A 83 11.34 -3.19 -3.09
C VAL A 83 10.55 -4.49 -3.22
N PRO A 84 11.19 -5.68 -3.08
CA PRO A 84 10.51 -6.97 -3.05
C PRO A 84 9.40 -7.02 -2.00
N TYR A 85 8.27 -7.64 -2.37
CA TYR A 85 7.13 -7.84 -1.51
C TYR A 85 7.12 -9.26 -0.93
N MET A 86 6.81 -9.42 0.37
CA MET A 86 6.70 -10.72 1.08
C MET A 86 8.00 -11.52 1.22
N GLN A 87 9.19 -10.92 1.02
CA GLN A 87 10.49 -11.57 1.21
C GLN A 87 11.11 -11.35 2.60
N GLY A 88 10.31 -10.86 3.54
CA GLY A 88 10.77 -10.49 4.87
C GLY A 88 11.42 -9.10 4.93
N PRO A 89 11.64 -8.58 6.16
CA PRO A 89 12.05 -7.19 6.34
C PRO A 89 13.47 -6.89 5.89
N THR A 90 14.35 -7.89 5.85
CA THR A 90 15.77 -7.73 5.52
C THR A 90 16.07 -7.81 4.03
N ALA A 91 15.35 -8.65 3.28
CA ALA A 91 15.62 -8.85 1.85
C ALA A 91 15.51 -7.54 1.07
N GLY A 92 14.43 -6.78 1.26
CA GLY A 92 14.21 -5.50 0.58
C GLY A 92 15.25 -4.42 0.90
N ALA A 93 15.91 -4.48 2.06
CA ALA A 93 16.93 -3.52 2.46
C ALA A 93 18.33 -3.91 1.97
N LEU A 94 18.55 -5.18 1.55
CA LEU A 94 19.87 -5.71 1.24
C LEU A 94 20.66 -4.89 0.20
N PRO A 95 20.10 -4.41 -0.94
CA PRO A 95 20.87 -3.66 -1.92
C PRO A 95 21.06 -2.17 -1.55
N LEU A 96 20.28 -1.62 -0.61
CA LEU A 96 20.27 -0.18 -0.30
C LEU A 96 21.66 0.40 0.03
N PRO A 97 22.53 -0.25 0.83
CA PRO A 97 23.86 0.28 1.13
C PRO A 97 24.78 0.45 -0.09
N TYR A 98 24.47 -0.21 -1.18
CA TYR A 98 25.26 -0.19 -2.43
C TYR A 98 24.69 0.78 -3.48
N MET A 99 23.46 1.23 -3.35
CA MET A 99 22.76 2.10 -4.31
C MET A 99 23.28 3.54 -4.25
N ARG A 100 24.15 3.92 -5.18
CA ARG A 100 24.80 5.25 -5.21
C ARG A 100 24.06 6.28 -6.05
N LYS A 101 23.30 5.84 -7.05
CA LYS A 101 22.57 6.71 -8.00
C LYS A 101 21.06 6.69 -7.77
N VAL A 102 20.58 5.96 -6.76
CA VAL A 102 19.14 5.82 -6.50
C VAL A 102 18.52 7.19 -6.16
N GLN A 103 17.38 7.47 -6.75
CA GLN A 103 16.58 8.67 -6.57
C GLN A 103 15.21 8.37 -5.98
N VAL A 104 14.74 7.14 -6.18
CA VAL A 104 13.42 6.67 -5.71
C VAL A 104 13.53 5.26 -5.18
N VAL A 105 12.97 5.04 -3.99
CA VAL A 105 12.70 3.73 -3.43
C VAL A 105 11.19 3.58 -3.31
N GLN A 106 10.60 2.66 -4.08
CA GLN A 106 9.17 2.37 -4.11
C GLN A 106 8.91 1.07 -3.38
N THR A 107 8.22 1.11 -2.23
CA THR A 107 7.74 -0.12 -1.58
C THR A 107 6.43 -0.60 -2.23
N LEU A 108 6.20 -1.90 -2.22
CA LEU A 108 4.93 -2.50 -2.61
C LEU A 108 4.01 -2.79 -1.42
N SER A 109 4.35 -2.28 -0.25
CA SER A 109 3.55 -2.30 0.98
C SER A 109 3.03 -0.90 1.32
N ALA A 110 1.94 -0.83 2.08
CA ALA A 110 1.42 0.42 2.63
C ALA A 110 2.33 0.97 3.75
N GLY A 111 2.91 0.09 4.57
CA GLY A 111 3.92 0.44 5.57
C GLY A 111 5.32 0.52 4.95
N VAL A 112 6.18 1.33 5.55
CA VAL A 112 7.58 1.53 5.12
C VAL A 112 8.56 1.19 6.22
N ASP A 113 8.12 0.51 7.25
CA ASP A 113 8.82 0.27 8.52
C ASP A 113 10.17 -0.43 8.33
N SER A 114 10.27 -1.32 7.33
CA SER A 114 11.51 -2.06 7.01
C SER A 114 12.53 -1.24 6.21
N ILE A 115 12.11 -0.19 5.51
CA ILE A 115 12.96 0.61 4.62
C ILE A 115 13.34 1.96 5.26
N LEU A 116 12.41 2.56 5.98
CA LEU A 116 12.59 3.89 6.59
C LEU A 116 13.88 4.04 7.42
N PRO A 117 14.31 3.05 8.24
CA PRO A 117 15.56 3.13 8.98
C PRO A 117 16.83 3.23 8.12
N HIS A 118 16.75 2.78 6.86
CA HIS A 118 17.88 2.81 5.92
C HIS A 118 17.94 4.08 5.08
N LEU A 119 16.91 4.92 5.14
CA LEU A 119 16.79 6.10 4.28
C LEU A 119 17.96 7.09 4.48
N GLY A 120 18.42 7.29 5.70
CA GLY A 120 19.57 8.16 6.02
C GLY A 120 20.94 7.65 5.50
N GLN A 121 21.01 6.42 4.99
CA GLN A 121 22.22 5.85 4.39
C GLN A 121 22.27 6.03 2.87
N LEU A 122 21.15 6.46 2.28
CA LEU A 122 21.01 6.69 0.85
C LEU A 122 21.52 8.08 0.44
N PRO A 123 21.77 8.32 -0.85
CA PRO A 123 22.11 9.66 -1.33
C PRO A 123 21.08 10.71 -0.92
N PRO A 124 21.50 11.98 -0.73
CA PRO A 124 20.57 13.05 -0.39
C PRO A 124 19.47 13.22 -1.45
N GLY A 125 18.23 13.46 -1.00
CA GLY A 125 17.10 13.71 -1.87
C GLY A 125 16.41 12.46 -2.43
N VAL A 126 16.77 11.24 -1.96
CA VAL A 126 16.05 10.02 -2.33
C VAL A 126 14.63 10.04 -1.77
N ARG A 127 13.64 9.83 -2.63
CA ARG A 127 12.23 9.79 -2.28
C ARG A 127 11.81 8.37 -1.95
N LEU A 128 11.27 8.17 -0.76
CA LEU A 128 10.65 6.92 -0.34
C LEU A 128 9.15 7.00 -0.62
N CYS A 129 8.64 6.13 -1.50
CA CYS A 129 7.24 6.03 -1.85
C CYS A 129 6.63 4.73 -1.32
N ASN A 130 5.36 4.78 -0.86
CA ASN A 130 4.64 3.58 -0.43
C ASN A 130 3.58 3.14 -1.45
N ALA A 131 2.92 2.01 -1.18
CA ALA A 131 1.91 1.45 -2.05
C ALA A 131 0.47 1.82 -1.64
N ARG A 132 0.23 3.07 -1.26
CA ARG A 132 -1.14 3.56 -1.08
C ARG A 132 -1.92 3.42 -2.39
N GLY A 133 -3.15 2.90 -2.33
CA GLY A 133 -3.98 2.59 -3.50
C GLY A 133 -3.96 1.10 -3.87
N VAL A 134 -3.03 0.31 -3.33
CA VAL A 134 -2.87 -1.12 -3.68
C VAL A 134 -3.64 -2.03 -2.72
N HIS A 135 -3.52 -1.79 -1.41
CA HIS A 135 -3.95 -2.74 -0.38
C HIS A 135 -5.30 -2.43 0.28
N GLU A 136 -5.86 -1.24 0.08
CA GLU A 136 -7.03 -0.77 0.82
C GLU A 136 -8.21 -1.72 0.71
N ALA A 137 -8.50 -2.20 -0.50
CA ALA A 137 -9.63 -3.09 -0.73
C ALA A 137 -9.46 -4.42 0.01
N SER A 138 -8.29 -5.03 -0.13
CA SER A 138 -8.01 -6.36 0.42
C SER A 138 -7.92 -6.33 1.95
N THR A 139 -7.21 -5.33 2.51
CA THR A 139 -7.07 -5.20 3.96
C THR A 139 -8.42 -4.87 4.62
N ALA A 140 -9.23 -4.01 4.00
CA ALA A 140 -10.56 -3.72 4.51
C ALA A 140 -11.50 -4.92 4.42
N GLU A 141 -11.39 -5.74 3.37
CA GLU A 141 -12.13 -7.00 3.23
C GLU A 141 -11.76 -7.99 4.32
N LEU A 142 -10.46 -8.16 4.59
CA LEU A 142 -10.02 -9.02 5.70
C LEU A 142 -10.47 -8.47 7.07
N ALA A 143 -10.39 -7.15 7.29
CA ALA A 143 -10.87 -6.56 8.54
C ALA A 143 -12.34 -6.89 8.80
N LEU A 144 -13.21 -6.77 7.80
CA LEU A 144 -14.62 -7.17 7.92
C LEU A 144 -14.79 -8.68 8.12
N THR A 145 -14.01 -9.48 7.39
CA THR A 145 -14.00 -10.93 7.55
C THR A 145 -13.67 -11.32 9.00
N LEU A 146 -12.65 -10.70 9.59
CA LEU A 146 -12.25 -10.92 10.99
C LEU A 146 -13.32 -10.46 11.97
N ILE A 147 -13.92 -9.28 11.74
CA ILE A 147 -15.04 -8.77 12.56
C ILE A 147 -16.20 -9.76 12.55
N LEU A 148 -16.71 -10.08 11.35
CA LEU A 148 -17.89 -10.93 11.20
C LEU A 148 -17.63 -12.36 11.69
N SER A 149 -16.46 -12.93 11.40
CA SER A 149 -16.10 -14.26 11.84
C SER A 149 -16.05 -14.34 13.38
N SER A 150 -15.47 -13.34 14.03
CA SER A 150 -15.38 -13.29 15.50
C SER A 150 -16.76 -13.12 16.15
N LEU A 151 -17.54 -12.14 15.71
CA LEU A 151 -18.87 -11.88 16.26
C LEU A 151 -19.82 -13.05 16.01
N ARG A 152 -19.84 -13.62 14.81
CA ARG A 152 -20.78 -14.70 14.43
C ARG A 152 -20.34 -16.08 14.86
N GLY A 153 -19.17 -16.22 15.51
CA GLY A 153 -18.69 -17.48 16.06
C GLY A 153 -18.18 -18.50 15.02
N VAL A 154 -17.80 -18.03 13.82
CA VAL A 154 -17.33 -18.90 12.72
C VAL A 154 -16.21 -19.84 13.14
N PRO A 155 -15.17 -19.41 13.90
CA PRO A 155 -14.12 -20.32 14.36
C PRO A 155 -14.63 -21.49 15.21
N ARG A 156 -15.70 -21.25 16.02
CA ARG A 156 -16.36 -22.30 16.79
C ARG A 156 -17.13 -23.27 15.90
N PHE A 157 -17.79 -22.77 14.84
CA PHE A 157 -18.51 -23.61 13.90
C PHE A 157 -17.59 -24.53 13.12
N VAL A 158 -16.44 -24.01 12.64
CA VAL A 158 -15.43 -24.81 11.92
C VAL A 158 -14.91 -25.93 12.83
N ARG A 159 -14.50 -25.61 14.07
CA ARG A 159 -14.08 -26.65 15.04
C ARG A 159 -15.22 -27.60 15.41
N GLY A 160 -16.46 -27.12 15.41
CA GLY A 160 -17.66 -27.94 15.64
C GLY A 160 -17.88 -28.92 14.50
N GLN A 161 -17.71 -28.49 13.27
CA GLN A 161 -17.82 -29.35 12.09
C GLN A 161 -16.80 -30.49 12.13
N ASP A 162 -15.52 -30.19 12.47
CA ASP A 162 -14.48 -31.22 12.59
C ASP A 162 -14.78 -32.26 13.69
N ASN A 163 -15.59 -31.91 14.70
CA ASN A 163 -15.93 -32.75 15.86
C ASN A 163 -17.41 -33.22 15.85
N GLU A 164 -18.13 -33.03 14.72
CA GLU A 164 -19.54 -33.39 14.56
C GLU A 164 -20.46 -32.77 15.64
N LYS A 165 -20.14 -31.57 16.12
CA LYS A 165 -20.87 -30.84 17.16
C LYS A 165 -21.69 -29.68 16.58
N TRP A 166 -23.02 -29.73 16.85
CA TRP A 166 -23.95 -28.69 16.47
C TRP A 166 -24.05 -27.59 17.52
N TYR A 167 -23.40 -26.43 17.28
CA TYR A 167 -23.40 -25.27 18.19
C TYR A 167 -24.50 -24.28 17.83
N ALA A 168 -25.76 -24.58 18.15
CA ALA A 168 -26.86 -23.63 18.05
C ALA A 168 -26.80 -22.58 19.17
N GLY A 169 -27.29 -21.37 18.89
CA GLY A 169 -27.34 -20.29 19.88
C GLY A 169 -27.51 -18.91 19.27
N PHE A 170 -27.53 -17.90 20.15
CA PHE A 170 -27.50 -16.50 19.75
C PHE A 170 -26.05 -16.01 19.70
N TYR A 171 -25.69 -15.39 18.60
CA TYR A 171 -24.37 -14.80 18.35
C TYR A 171 -24.52 -13.30 18.12
N PRO A 172 -23.57 -12.47 18.55
CA PRO A 172 -23.61 -11.02 18.34
C PRO A 172 -23.73 -10.67 16.85
N ALA A 173 -24.57 -9.68 16.53
CA ALA A 173 -24.58 -9.05 15.21
C ALA A 173 -23.64 -7.85 15.19
N LEU A 174 -23.29 -7.35 14.01
CA LEU A 174 -22.61 -6.07 13.84
C LEU A 174 -23.62 -4.89 13.83
N ALA A 175 -24.86 -5.16 13.45
CA ALA A 175 -25.93 -4.18 13.51
C ALA A 175 -26.09 -3.60 14.93
N ASP A 176 -26.42 -2.32 15.02
CA ASP A 176 -26.61 -1.55 16.25
C ASP A 176 -25.35 -1.43 17.14
N ARG A 177 -24.15 -1.68 16.57
CA ARG A 177 -22.89 -1.58 17.30
C ARG A 177 -22.09 -0.35 16.89
N THR A 178 -21.25 0.10 17.81
CA THR A 178 -20.28 1.18 17.56
C THR A 178 -18.94 0.57 17.18
N VAL A 179 -18.45 0.90 15.98
CA VAL A 179 -17.12 0.52 15.47
C VAL A 179 -16.19 1.72 15.54
N LEU A 180 -15.14 1.64 16.33
CA LEU A 180 -14.10 2.65 16.49
C LEU A 180 -12.92 2.31 15.57
N ILE A 181 -12.65 3.12 14.56
CA ILE A 181 -11.51 2.96 13.64
C ILE A 181 -10.37 3.86 14.07
N ILE A 182 -9.25 3.27 14.49
CA ILE A 182 -8.04 3.99 14.91
C ILE A 182 -6.99 3.93 13.79
N GLY A 183 -6.64 5.11 13.25
CA GLY A 183 -5.81 5.25 12.06
C GLY A 183 -6.64 5.54 10.81
N TYR A 184 -7.53 6.52 10.87
CA TYR A 184 -8.43 6.85 9.76
C TYR A 184 -7.67 7.47 8.57
N GLY A 185 -6.92 6.61 7.87
CA GLY A 185 -6.27 6.84 6.58
C GLY A 185 -7.03 6.15 5.44
N ALA A 186 -6.33 5.80 4.36
CA ALA A 186 -6.95 5.15 3.19
C ALA A 186 -7.58 3.79 3.53
N ILE A 187 -6.90 2.95 4.33
CA ILE A 187 -7.42 1.65 4.77
C ILE A 187 -8.61 1.85 5.72
N GLY A 188 -8.50 2.76 6.70
CA GLY A 188 -9.61 3.04 7.63
C GLY A 188 -10.87 3.54 6.91
N ALA A 189 -10.73 4.42 5.93
CA ALA A 189 -11.83 4.86 5.09
C ALA A 189 -12.43 3.71 4.26
N ALA A 190 -11.58 2.82 3.71
CA ALA A 190 -12.05 1.65 2.96
C ALA A 190 -12.77 0.62 3.85
N VAL A 191 -12.38 0.50 5.13
CA VAL A 191 -13.13 -0.28 6.14
C VAL A 191 -14.51 0.33 6.36
N GLU A 192 -14.58 1.64 6.60
CA GLU A 192 -15.85 2.33 6.80
C GLU A 192 -16.76 2.22 5.59
N ASP A 193 -16.23 2.35 4.36
CA ASP A 193 -17.04 2.18 3.15
C ASP A 193 -17.78 0.84 3.10
N ARG A 194 -17.15 -0.21 3.62
CA ARG A 194 -17.75 -1.54 3.70
C ARG A 194 -18.71 -1.69 4.87
N LEU A 195 -18.42 -1.04 6.01
CA LEU A 195 -19.30 -1.02 7.18
C LEU A 195 -20.64 -0.31 6.92
N ALA A 196 -20.70 0.58 5.94
CA ALA A 196 -21.90 1.35 5.63
C ALA A 196 -23.17 0.51 5.35
N ALA A 197 -22.99 -0.78 4.97
CA ALA A 197 -24.09 -1.70 4.71
C ALA A 197 -24.51 -2.55 5.95
N PHE A 198 -23.87 -2.35 7.13
CA PHE A 198 -24.05 -3.23 8.28
C PHE A 198 -24.87 -2.59 9.43
N GLU A 199 -25.50 -1.45 9.19
CA GLU A 199 -26.38 -0.79 10.17
C GLU A 199 -25.66 -0.51 11.51
N CYS A 200 -24.35 -0.18 11.46
CA CYS A 200 -23.53 0.14 12.61
C CYS A 200 -23.08 1.60 12.62
N GLU A 201 -22.77 2.12 13.80
CA GLU A 201 -22.19 3.45 13.95
C GLU A 201 -20.66 3.37 13.79
N VAL A 202 -20.06 4.35 13.08
CA VAL A 202 -18.60 4.41 12.90
C VAL A 202 -18.03 5.68 13.53
N VAL A 203 -17.13 5.51 14.49
CA VAL A 203 -16.33 6.56 15.11
C VAL A 203 -14.90 6.49 14.56
N ARG A 204 -14.36 7.64 14.13
CA ARG A 204 -13.08 7.73 13.41
C ARG A 204 -12.07 8.44 14.26
N VAL A 205 -10.87 7.87 14.36
CA VAL A 205 -9.74 8.45 15.10
C VAL A 205 -8.49 8.48 14.23
N ALA A 206 -7.78 9.61 14.27
CA ALA A 206 -6.47 9.76 13.64
C ALA A 206 -5.53 10.54 14.57
N ARG A 207 -4.27 10.73 14.15
CA ARG A 207 -3.28 11.48 14.92
C ARG A 207 -3.75 12.87 15.31
N THR A 208 -4.46 13.56 14.41
CA THR A 208 -5.01 14.90 14.59
C THR A 208 -6.47 14.94 14.18
N ALA A 209 -7.27 15.69 14.91
CA ALA A 209 -8.67 15.92 14.57
C ALA A 209 -8.82 16.63 13.22
N ARG A 210 -9.84 16.24 12.46
CA ARG A 210 -10.21 16.87 11.17
C ARG A 210 -11.62 16.49 10.75
N THR A 211 -12.10 17.12 9.69
CA THR A 211 -13.31 16.66 9.01
C THR A 211 -12.94 15.77 7.84
N ALA A 212 -13.64 14.66 7.68
CA ALA A 212 -13.59 13.76 6.53
C ALA A 212 -14.94 13.74 5.80
N PRO A 213 -15.05 13.21 4.57
CA PRO A 213 -16.31 13.19 3.81
C PRO A 213 -17.47 12.52 4.55
N ARG A 214 -17.21 11.56 5.44
CA ARG A 214 -18.24 10.84 6.22
C ARG A 214 -18.44 11.40 7.64
N GLY A 215 -17.81 12.50 8.00
CA GLY A 215 -17.98 13.15 9.29
C GLY A 215 -16.69 13.45 10.02
N PRO A 216 -16.78 13.77 11.32
CA PRO A 216 -15.63 14.15 12.14
C PRO A 216 -14.68 12.97 12.34
N VAL A 217 -13.39 13.28 12.40
CA VAL A 217 -12.30 12.40 12.81
C VAL A 217 -11.72 12.98 14.08
N HIS A 218 -11.78 12.25 15.17
CA HIS A 218 -11.25 12.61 16.47
C HIS A 218 -9.73 12.51 16.52
N ALA A 219 -9.10 13.20 17.46
CA ALA A 219 -7.69 13.07 17.75
C ALA A 219 -7.40 11.86 18.68
N LEU A 220 -6.13 11.42 18.72
CA LEU A 220 -5.75 10.28 19.57
C LEU A 220 -5.94 10.51 21.07
N ASP A 221 -5.83 11.74 21.53
CA ASP A 221 -6.03 12.13 22.95
C ASP A 221 -7.48 12.03 23.40
N GLU A 222 -8.44 11.96 22.47
CA GLU A 222 -9.86 11.73 22.77
C GLU A 222 -10.20 10.25 23.03
N LEU A 223 -9.28 9.31 22.73
CA LEU A 223 -9.51 7.86 22.87
C LEU A 223 -10.09 7.43 24.23
N PRO A 224 -9.60 7.95 25.39
CA PRO A 224 -10.15 7.54 26.70
C PRO A 224 -11.66 7.78 26.83
N GLY A 225 -12.19 8.80 26.16
CA GLY A 225 -13.63 9.10 26.14
C GLY A 225 -14.43 8.27 25.13
N LEU A 226 -13.78 7.71 24.11
CA LEU A 226 -14.43 6.99 23.01
C LEU A 226 -14.44 5.47 23.24
N LEU A 227 -13.41 4.92 23.87
CA LEU A 227 -13.24 3.47 24.09
C LEU A 227 -14.40 2.81 24.87
N PRO A 228 -14.97 3.43 25.94
CA PRO A 228 -16.05 2.80 26.70
C PRO A 228 -17.35 2.58 25.91
N ALA A 229 -17.54 3.31 24.80
CA ALA A 229 -18.72 3.16 23.95
C ALA A 229 -18.51 2.15 22.80
N ALA A 230 -17.27 1.82 22.47
CA ALA A 230 -16.92 1.00 21.32
C ALA A 230 -17.18 -0.50 21.56
N ASP A 231 -17.97 -1.13 20.70
CA ASP A 231 -18.17 -2.59 20.68
C ASP A 231 -17.09 -3.30 19.86
N VAL A 232 -16.56 -2.61 18.85
CA VAL A 232 -15.48 -3.10 17.99
C VAL A 232 -14.43 -2.00 17.82
N VAL A 233 -13.17 -2.30 18.06
CA VAL A 233 -12.03 -1.41 17.84
C VAL A 233 -11.17 -1.96 16.71
N VAL A 234 -11.00 -1.20 15.63
CA VAL A 234 -10.23 -1.61 14.44
C VAL A 234 -8.97 -0.75 14.33
N LEU A 235 -7.82 -1.39 14.34
CA LEU A 235 -6.52 -0.74 14.20
C LEU A 235 -6.07 -0.78 12.74
N THR A 236 -5.87 0.40 12.15
CA THR A 236 -5.35 0.62 10.80
C THR A 236 -4.25 1.69 10.79
N THR A 237 -3.66 1.98 11.96
CA THR A 237 -2.62 2.99 12.13
C THR A 237 -1.24 2.47 11.70
N PRO A 238 -0.37 3.28 11.08
CA PRO A 238 1.00 2.88 10.81
C PRO A 238 1.78 2.71 12.12
N LEU A 239 2.85 1.91 12.09
CA LEU A 239 3.78 1.81 13.22
C LEU A 239 4.69 3.04 13.25
N THR A 240 4.64 3.76 14.35
CA THR A 240 5.46 4.93 14.67
C THR A 240 5.82 4.89 16.15
N ASP A 241 6.73 5.74 16.61
CA ASP A 241 7.03 5.85 18.04
C ASP A 241 5.78 6.16 18.89
N GLN A 242 4.83 6.92 18.34
CA GLN A 242 3.57 7.27 19.01
C GLN A 242 2.54 6.13 19.02
N SER A 243 2.56 5.24 18.04
CA SER A 243 1.60 4.13 17.95
C SER A 243 2.14 2.82 18.50
N ARG A 244 3.43 2.70 18.70
CA ARG A 244 4.04 1.53 19.36
C ARG A 244 3.53 1.41 20.78
N GLY A 245 2.92 0.25 21.12
CA GLY A 245 2.32 0.00 22.42
C GLY A 245 1.13 0.92 22.74
N LEU A 246 0.49 1.52 21.75
CA LEU A 246 -0.72 2.34 21.93
C LEU A 246 -1.81 1.53 22.65
N VAL A 247 -2.01 0.29 22.24
CA VAL A 247 -2.99 -0.62 22.86
C VAL A 247 -2.29 -1.38 23.99
N ASN A 248 -2.17 -0.71 25.13
CA ASN A 248 -1.58 -1.19 26.37
C ASN A 248 -2.67 -1.59 27.39
N ALA A 249 -2.27 -2.01 28.59
CA ALA A 249 -3.20 -2.43 29.63
C ALA A 249 -4.24 -1.35 30.01
N PRO A 250 -3.90 -0.05 30.21
CA PRO A 250 -4.89 1.00 30.41
C PRO A 250 -5.88 1.18 29.25
N PHE A 251 -5.41 1.09 27.99
CA PHE A 251 -6.26 1.13 26.82
C PHE A 251 -7.26 -0.02 26.80
N LEU A 252 -6.76 -1.25 26.99
CA LEU A 252 -7.60 -2.45 27.02
C LEU A 252 -8.60 -2.40 28.17
N ALA A 253 -8.18 -1.96 29.35
CA ALA A 253 -9.07 -1.80 30.50
C ALA A 253 -10.21 -0.77 30.27
N ALA A 254 -9.99 0.23 29.40
CA ALA A 254 -11.01 1.22 29.04
C ALA A 254 -12.00 0.68 27.99
N MET A 255 -11.70 -0.43 27.31
CA MET A 255 -12.62 -1.06 26.37
C MET A 255 -13.79 -1.72 27.12
N LYS A 256 -14.93 -1.73 26.48
CA LYS A 256 -16.15 -2.38 26.95
C LYS A 256 -15.96 -3.88 27.14
N ASP A 257 -16.56 -4.47 28.20
CA ASP A 257 -16.58 -5.92 28.37
C ASP A 257 -17.26 -6.61 27.17
N GLY A 258 -16.64 -7.64 26.65
CA GLY A 258 -17.08 -8.35 25.44
C GLY A 258 -16.76 -7.60 24.13
N ALA A 259 -16.03 -6.50 24.17
CA ALA A 259 -15.62 -5.80 22.96
C ALA A 259 -14.61 -6.62 22.15
N LEU A 260 -14.61 -6.38 20.82
CA LEU A 260 -13.71 -7.00 19.87
C LEU A 260 -12.60 -6.03 19.48
N LEU A 261 -11.33 -6.43 19.66
CA LEU A 261 -10.16 -5.76 19.11
C LEU A 261 -9.77 -6.42 17.77
N VAL A 262 -9.66 -5.65 16.71
CA VAL A 262 -9.19 -6.12 15.40
C VAL A 262 -7.90 -5.39 15.04
N ASN A 263 -6.82 -6.14 14.80
CA ASN A 263 -5.55 -5.55 14.38
C ASN A 263 -5.18 -5.99 12.96
N VAL A 264 -5.33 -5.09 12.00
CA VAL A 264 -4.87 -5.22 10.61
C VAL A 264 -3.79 -4.17 10.28
N ALA A 265 -3.16 -3.62 11.31
CA ALA A 265 -2.14 -2.57 11.23
C ALA A 265 -0.72 -3.15 11.32
N ARG A 266 -0.17 -3.21 12.56
CA ARG A 266 1.13 -3.81 12.89
C ARG A 266 1.06 -4.44 14.27
N GLY A 267 1.76 -5.57 14.47
CA GLY A 267 1.80 -6.29 15.76
C GLY A 267 2.22 -5.39 16.92
N PRO A 268 3.36 -4.67 16.84
CA PRO A 268 3.85 -3.85 17.95
C PRO A 268 2.98 -2.63 18.34
N VAL A 269 1.87 -2.38 17.68
CA VAL A 269 0.85 -1.41 18.13
C VAL A 269 0.14 -1.90 19.39
N VAL A 270 0.08 -3.22 19.59
CA VAL A 270 -0.58 -3.88 20.70
C VAL A 270 0.46 -4.48 21.66
N ASP A 271 0.30 -4.22 22.94
CA ASP A 271 1.00 -4.99 23.99
C ASP A 271 0.42 -6.41 24.05
N THR A 272 1.15 -7.35 23.46
CA THR A 272 0.74 -8.76 23.37
C THR A 272 0.46 -9.37 24.74
N LYS A 273 1.25 -9.02 25.77
CA LYS A 273 1.06 -9.56 27.12
C LYS A 273 -0.21 -9.03 27.77
N ALA A 274 -0.48 -7.74 27.61
CA ALA A 274 -1.70 -7.13 28.13
C ALA A 274 -2.95 -7.69 27.42
N LEU A 275 -2.89 -7.85 26.08
CA LEU A 275 -3.98 -8.45 25.32
C LEU A 275 -4.24 -9.91 25.73
N LEU A 276 -3.18 -10.69 25.95
CA LEU A 276 -3.31 -12.08 26.35
C LEU A 276 -4.04 -12.21 27.70
N ALA A 277 -3.71 -11.36 28.68
CA ALA A 277 -4.39 -11.36 29.98
C ALA A 277 -5.90 -11.07 29.85
N GLU A 278 -6.30 -10.16 28.98
CA GLU A 278 -7.70 -9.85 28.72
C GLU A 278 -8.45 -10.98 27.99
N ALA A 279 -7.77 -11.64 27.06
CA ALA A 279 -8.33 -12.79 26.34
C ALA A 279 -8.47 -14.02 27.26
N GLU A 280 -7.48 -14.31 28.11
CA GLU A 280 -7.50 -15.40 29.06
C GLU A 280 -8.59 -15.24 30.14
N SER A 281 -8.85 -13.98 30.56
CA SER A 281 -9.96 -13.67 31.47
C SER A 281 -11.33 -13.80 30.78
N GLY A 282 -11.38 -13.87 29.46
CA GLY A 282 -12.60 -13.88 28.66
C GLY A 282 -13.29 -12.52 28.58
N ARG A 283 -12.65 -11.41 29.02
CA ARG A 283 -13.24 -10.08 29.01
C ARG A 283 -13.26 -9.47 27.62
N LEU A 284 -12.19 -9.65 26.84
CA LEU A 284 -12.11 -9.17 25.45
C LEU A 284 -11.95 -10.34 24.47
N ILE A 285 -12.39 -10.12 23.25
CA ILE A 285 -12.11 -10.98 22.10
C ILE A 285 -11.20 -10.22 21.12
N ALA A 286 -10.37 -10.96 20.37
CA ALA A 286 -9.42 -10.33 19.45
C ALA A 286 -9.35 -11.07 18.11
N ALA A 287 -9.10 -10.31 17.02
CA ALA A 287 -8.83 -10.84 15.71
C ALA A 287 -7.60 -10.12 15.13
N LEU A 288 -6.54 -10.88 14.88
CA LEU A 288 -5.21 -10.36 14.63
C LEU A 288 -4.71 -10.87 13.28
N ASP A 289 -4.51 -9.96 12.32
CA ASP A 289 -3.77 -10.28 11.08
C ASP A 289 -2.26 -10.11 11.29
N VAL A 290 -1.88 -9.34 12.29
CA VAL A 290 -0.49 -9.04 12.65
C VAL A 290 -0.27 -9.26 14.14
N THR A 291 0.91 -9.76 14.51
CA THR A 291 1.29 -10.12 15.88
C THR A 291 2.67 -9.58 16.24
N ASP A 292 2.99 -9.57 17.52
CA ASP A 292 4.34 -9.32 18.02
C ASP A 292 4.68 -10.41 19.06
N PRO A 293 5.65 -11.32 18.77
CA PRO A 293 6.49 -11.37 17.58
C PRO A 293 5.76 -11.82 16.30
N GLU A 294 6.38 -11.55 15.14
CA GLU A 294 5.90 -11.98 13.83
C GLU A 294 7.07 -12.56 12.99
N PRO A 295 6.94 -13.79 12.44
CA PRO A 295 5.80 -14.72 12.58
C PRO A 295 5.56 -15.13 14.04
N LEU A 296 4.27 -15.42 14.36
CA LEU A 296 3.93 -15.91 15.69
C LEU A 296 4.54 -17.30 15.93
N PRO A 297 5.44 -17.48 16.93
CA PRO A 297 6.12 -18.75 17.13
C PRO A 297 5.17 -19.91 17.46
N SER A 298 5.57 -21.13 17.10
CA SER A 298 4.88 -22.33 17.55
C SER A 298 4.83 -22.38 19.08
N GLY A 299 3.68 -22.76 19.63
CA GLY A 299 3.46 -22.81 21.08
C GLY A 299 3.21 -21.46 21.75
N HIS A 300 3.17 -20.36 21.02
CA HIS A 300 2.83 -19.07 21.61
C HIS A 300 1.39 -19.08 22.17
N PRO A 301 1.12 -18.54 23.38
CA PRO A 301 -0.20 -18.62 24.02
C PRO A 301 -1.36 -18.06 23.19
N LEU A 302 -1.12 -17.04 22.37
CA LEU A 302 -2.15 -16.46 21.48
C LEU A 302 -2.82 -17.48 20.55
N TRP A 303 -2.12 -18.59 20.17
CA TRP A 303 -2.71 -19.63 19.32
C TRP A 303 -3.93 -20.32 19.97
N HIS A 304 -3.96 -20.34 21.29
CA HIS A 304 -4.97 -21.07 22.07
C HIS A 304 -5.78 -20.17 23.00
N ALA A 305 -5.50 -18.87 23.03
CA ALA A 305 -6.20 -17.92 23.89
C ALA A 305 -7.70 -17.88 23.53
N PRO A 306 -8.59 -17.91 24.54
CA PRO A 306 -10.03 -17.87 24.29
C PRO A 306 -10.43 -16.61 23.50
N GLY A 307 -11.30 -16.78 22.52
CA GLY A 307 -11.81 -15.66 21.74
C GLY A 307 -10.81 -15.00 20.79
N VAL A 308 -9.58 -15.52 20.67
CA VAL A 308 -8.58 -15.01 19.75
C VAL A 308 -8.65 -15.73 18.39
N LEU A 309 -8.69 -14.95 17.31
CA LEU A 309 -8.56 -15.39 15.92
C LEU A 309 -7.30 -14.78 15.32
N VAL A 310 -6.43 -15.61 14.74
CA VAL A 310 -5.18 -15.16 14.11
C VAL A 310 -5.21 -15.48 12.63
N SER A 311 -4.88 -14.52 11.77
CA SER A 311 -4.53 -14.71 10.37
C SER A 311 -3.05 -14.32 10.16
N PRO A 312 -2.34 -14.96 9.20
CA PRO A 312 -0.87 -14.87 9.13
C PRO A 312 -0.40 -13.70 8.23
N HIS A 313 -0.78 -12.47 8.55
CA HIS A 313 -0.42 -11.22 7.85
C HIS A 313 -0.75 -11.27 6.34
N VAL A 314 -2.01 -11.56 6.04
CA VAL A 314 -2.48 -11.75 4.65
C VAL A 314 -3.44 -10.66 4.17
N GLY A 315 -3.61 -9.58 4.94
CA GLY A 315 -4.51 -8.48 4.58
C GLY A 315 -4.26 -7.87 3.22
N GLY A 316 -2.98 -7.82 2.78
CA GLY A 316 -2.59 -7.35 1.45
C GLY A 316 -2.41 -8.47 0.40
N SER A 317 -2.33 -9.74 0.83
CA SER A 317 -1.91 -10.87 0.00
C SER A 317 -3.08 -11.53 -0.71
N THR A 318 -3.63 -10.86 -1.72
CA THR A 318 -4.82 -11.32 -2.47
C THR A 318 -4.60 -11.25 -3.98
N SER A 319 -5.52 -11.83 -4.75
CA SER A 319 -5.55 -11.72 -6.21
C SER A 319 -5.63 -10.27 -6.72
N ALA A 320 -6.10 -9.34 -5.90
CA ALA A 320 -6.18 -7.93 -6.24
C ALA A 320 -4.83 -7.20 -6.13
N PHE A 321 -3.84 -7.78 -5.45
CA PHE A 321 -2.53 -7.16 -5.23
C PHE A 321 -1.79 -6.92 -6.54
N ARG A 322 -1.53 -7.98 -7.30
CA ARG A 322 -0.63 -7.94 -8.45
C ARG A 322 -1.05 -6.89 -9.50
N PRO A 323 -2.29 -6.86 -10.01
CA PRO A 323 -2.68 -5.86 -11.02
C PRO A 323 -2.58 -4.42 -10.53
N ARG A 324 -2.75 -4.18 -9.23
CA ARG A 324 -2.64 -2.85 -8.62
C ARG A 324 -1.19 -2.43 -8.40
N ALA A 325 -0.33 -3.36 -7.99
CA ALA A 325 1.10 -3.14 -7.84
C ALA A 325 1.76 -2.84 -9.19
N GLU A 326 1.45 -3.61 -10.23
CA GLU A 326 1.94 -3.39 -11.59
C GLU A 326 1.52 -2.02 -12.13
N ARG A 327 0.26 -1.63 -11.91
CA ARG A 327 -0.22 -0.28 -12.27
C ARG A 327 0.55 0.80 -11.53
N LEU A 328 0.73 0.66 -10.21
CA LEU A 328 1.51 1.62 -9.40
C LEU A 328 2.93 1.76 -9.94
N ILE A 329 3.62 0.64 -10.19
CA ILE A 329 4.99 0.63 -10.72
C ILE A 329 5.05 1.38 -12.05
N ARG A 330 4.18 1.03 -12.99
CA ARG A 330 4.11 1.68 -14.30
C ARG A 330 3.87 3.18 -14.17
N ASP A 331 2.84 3.59 -13.42
CA ASP A 331 2.43 4.99 -13.30
C ASP A 331 3.53 5.83 -12.61
N GLN A 332 4.20 5.29 -11.61
CA GLN A 332 5.36 5.93 -10.96
C GLN A 332 6.56 6.07 -11.91
N LEU A 333 6.84 5.06 -12.73
CA LEU A 333 7.94 5.12 -13.69
C LEU A 333 7.65 6.07 -14.86
N ILE A 334 6.39 6.20 -15.31
CA ILE A 334 5.98 7.21 -16.28
C ILE A 334 6.22 8.61 -15.71
N ARG A 335 5.77 8.88 -14.48
CA ARG A 335 6.02 10.16 -13.80
C ARG A 335 7.51 10.44 -13.63
N PHE A 336 8.27 9.44 -13.21
CA PHE A 336 9.71 9.56 -13.03
C PHE A 336 10.43 9.88 -14.35
N ALA A 337 10.07 9.22 -15.44
CA ALA A 337 10.61 9.48 -16.78
C ALA A 337 10.28 10.89 -17.29
N ALA A 338 9.09 11.40 -16.96
CA ALA A 338 8.63 12.73 -17.33
C ALA A 338 9.15 13.85 -16.40
N GLY A 339 9.84 13.52 -15.31
CA GLY A 339 10.25 14.49 -14.29
C GLY A 339 9.07 15.07 -13.49
N GLU A 340 7.92 14.39 -13.48
CA GLU A 340 6.72 14.80 -12.77
C GLU A 340 6.79 14.44 -11.27
N PRO A 341 5.98 15.09 -10.41
CA PRO A 341 5.85 14.70 -9.02
C PRO A 341 5.40 13.25 -8.89
N LEU A 342 6.09 12.48 -8.03
CA LEU A 342 5.70 11.11 -7.72
C LEU A 342 4.53 11.07 -6.75
N ASP A 343 3.69 10.04 -6.89
CA ASP A 343 2.63 9.76 -5.94
C ASP A 343 3.18 9.08 -4.68
N ASN A 344 2.48 9.25 -3.55
CA ASN A 344 2.71 8.50 -2.32
C ASN A 344 4.12 8.66 -1.71
N VAL A 345 4.78 9.79 -1.92
CA VAL A 345 6.04 10.12 -1.23
C VAL A 345 5.75 10.27 0.26
N VAL A 346 6.42 9.48 1.10
CA VAL A 346 6.22 9.46 2.56
C VAL A 346 7.43 9.98 3.33
N ALA A 347 8.61 9.97 2.73
CA ALA A 347 9.84 10.50 3.30
C ALA A 347 10.85 10.86 2.21
N THR A 348 11.86 11.68 2.57
CA THR A 348 13.01 12.01 1.73
C THR A 348 14.26 11.93 2.60
N SER A 349 15.38 11.39 2.05
CA SER A 349 16.67 11.27 2.72
C SER A 349 17.35 12.62 2.91
#